data_a6d47f205b0344f411fe7cebe3fa54df
#
_entry.id   a6d47f205b0344f411fe7cebe3fa54df
#
_cell.length_a   1.000
_cell.length_b   1.000
_cell.length_c   1.000
_cell.angle_alpha   90.00
_cell.angle_beta   90.00
_cell.angle_gamma   90.00
#
_symmetry.space_group_name_H-M   'P 1'
#
loop_
_entity.id
_entity.type
_entity.pdbx_description
1 polymer ?
#
loop_
_entity_poly.entity_id
_entity_poly.type
_entity_poly.pdbx_seq_one_letter_code
_entity_poly.pdbx_strand_id
1 'polypeptide(L)'
;MEVEQTVKERLQKLSSIGSDPTGGLTRLLYSDSWLSAQHYVQDQMKNIGMKAAFDEVGNLFGRIEGSELPEETIMTGSHIDTVVNGGKLDGQFGVVASLTAVQMLQEKYGQPKRSLEVISMAEEEGSRFPTVFWGSKNFVGIANNDEVKDLSLIHI
;
A
#
# COMPACT_ATOMS: atom_id res chain seq x y z
N MET A 1 3.90 9.78 -20.41
CA MET A 1 4.53 9.73 -19.07
C MET A 1 5.97 9.26 -19.16
N GLU A 2 6.90 9.91 -18.49
CA GLU A 2 8.26 9.42 -18.27
C GLU A 2 8.30 8.50 -17.05
N VAL A 3 8.34 7.21 -17.28
CA VAL A 3 8.17 6.18 -16.24
C VAL A 3 9.23 6.29 -15.14
N GLU A 4 10.49 6.38 -15.53
CA GLU A 4 11.61 6.46 -14.58
C GLU A 4 11.49 7.67 -13.66
N GLN A 5 11.17 8.84 -14.23
CA GLN A 5 11.00 10.06 -13.46
C GLN A 5 9.81 9.96 -12.51
N THR A 6 8.69 9.43 -12.97
CA THR A 6 7.47 9.24 -12.14
C THR A 6 7.74 8.31 -10.96
N VAL A 7 8.44 7.19 -11.18
CA VAL A 7 8.81 6.25 -10.12
C VAL A 7 9.74 6.92 -9.10
N LYS A 8 10.76 7.64 -9.57
CA LYS A 8 11.71 8.36 -8.69
C LYS A 8 10.99 9.39 -7.82
N GLU A 9 10.13 10.22 -8.39
CA GLU A 9 9.40 11.26 -7.65
C GLU A 9 8.48 10.66 -6.59
N ARG A 10 7.71 9.62 -6.94
CA ARG A 10 6.85 8.90 -5.99
C ARG A 10 7.65 8.29 -4.85
N LEU A 11 8.74 7.60 -5.16
CA LEU A 11 9.62 6.99 -4.15
C LEU A 11 10.28 8.05 -3.26
N GLN A 12 10.77 9.15 -3.82
CA GLN A 12 11.37 10.24 -3.04
C GLN A 12 10.36 10.85 -2.07
N LYS A 13 9.14 11.13 -2.56
CA LYS A 13 8.08 11.69 -1.72
C LYS A 13 7.66 10.71 -0.62
N LEU A 14 7.43 9.45 -0.97
CA LEU A 14 7.06 8.41 -0.01
C LEU A 14 8.17 8.17 1.01
N SER A 15 9.44 8.16 0.59
CA SER A 15 10.60 8.03 1.47
C SER A 15 10.86 9.23 2.39
N SER A 16 10.24 10.38 2.14
CA SER A 16 10.31 11.53 3.05
C SER A 16 9.35 11.40 4.24
N ILE A 17 8.36 10.49 4.17
CA ILE A 17 7.38 10.26 5.23
C ILE A 17 7.90 9.14 6.13
N GLY A 18 8.12 9.43 7.40
CA GLY A 18 8.72 8.49 8.35
C GLY A 18 10.22 8.29 8.20
N SER A 19 10.92 9.24 7.53
CA SER A 19 12.39 9.19 7.41
C SER A 19 13.06 9.28 8.77
N ASP A 20 14.03 8.39 9.00
CA ASP A 20 14.85 8.38 10.19
C ASP A 20 16.13 9.23 9.98
N PRO A 21 16.61 9.97 11.00
CA PRO A 21 17.88 10.72 10.91
C PRO A 21 19.09 9.87 10.52
N THR A 22 19.06 8.57 10.80
CA THR A 22 20.09 7.61 10.44
C THR A 22 20.04 7.13 9.00
N GLY A 23 18.99 7.53 8.27
CA GLY A 23 18.85 7.30 6.83
C GLY A 23 17.85 6.24 6.40
N GLY A 24 17.24 5.50 7.31
CA GLY A 24 16.17 4.54 7.04
C GLY A 24 14.78 5.15 7.10
N LEU A 25 13.78 4.27 7.12
CA LEU A 25 12.36 4.61 7.29
C LEU A 25 11.80 3.89 8.51
N THR A 26 10.92 4.58 9.25
CA THR A 26 10.14 3.97 10.34
C THR A 26 8.67 4.32 10.18
N ARG A 27 7.90 3.34 9.74
CA ARG A 27 6.44 3.43 9.51
C ARG A 27 5.75 2.20 10.08
N LEU A 28 5.71 2.13 11.40
CA LEU A 28 5.01 1.04 12.08
C LEU A 28 3.50 1.17 11.85
N LEU A 29 2.82 0.04 11.69
CA LEU A 29 1.37 0.00 11.51
C LEU A 29 0.64 0.93 12.50
N TYR A 30 -0.36 1.66 12.03
CA TYR A 30 -1.20 2.61 12.77
C TYR A 30 -0.44 3.79 13.42
N SER A 31 0.83 4.01 13.08
CA SER A 31 1.53 5.25 13.45
C SER A 31 1.12 6.41 12.52
N ASP A 32 1.33 7.65 12.97
CA ASP A 32 1.05 8.84 12.15
C ASP A 32 1.85 8.84 10.85
N SER A 33 3.09 8.35 10.87
CA SER A 33 3.92 8.24 9.67
C SER A 33 3.37 7.20 8.69
N TRP A 34 2.92 6.05 9.20
CA TRP A 34 2.25 5.04 8.37
C TRP A 34 0.96 5.58 7.76
N LEU A 35 0.09 6.20 8.55
CA LEU A 35 -1.17 6.76 8.07
C LEU A 35 -0.95 7.87 7.03
N SER A 36 0.02 8.74 7.28
CA SER A 36 0.40 9.81 6.33
C SER A 36 0.90 9.23 5.00
N ALA A 37 1.68 8.15 5.05
CA ALA A 37 2.16 7.47 3.86
C ALA A 37 1.01 6.77 3.10
N GLN A 38 0.08 6.12 3.80
CA GLN A 38 -1.12 5.52 3.21
C GLN A 38 -2.02 6.58 2.55
N HIS A 39 -2.22 7.75 3.18
CA HIS A 39 -2.97 8.84 2.57
C HIS A 39 -2.28 9.36 1.31
N TYR A 40 -0.94 9.49 1.31
CA TYR A 40 -0.22 9.85 0.09
C TYR A 40 -0.46 8.83 -1.04
N VAL A 41 -0.40 7.53 -0.75
CA VAL A 41 -0.70 6.47 -1.73
C VAL A 41 -2.15 6.56 -2.20
N GLN A 42 -3.11 6.79 -1.28
CA GLN A 42 -4.52 6.97 -1.62
C GLN A 42 -4.73 8.14 -2.58
N ASP A 43 -4.05 9.27 -2.36
CA ASP A 43 -4.12 10.42 -3.24
C ASP A 43 -3.52 10.12 -4.61
N GLN A 44 -2.40 9.36 -4.67
CA GLN A 44 -1.84 8.90 -5.96
C GLN A 44 -2.82 7.98 -6.71
N MET A 45 -3.51 7.07 -6.01
CA MET A 45 -4.57 6.25 -6.59
C MET A 45 -5.71 7.10 -7.18
N LYS A 46 -6.22 8.06 -6.40
CA LYS A 46 -7.28 8.98 -6.87
C LYS A 46 -6.85 9.82 -8.06
N ASN A 47 -5.60 10.31 -8.07
CA ASN A 47 -5.07 11.14 -9.15
C ASN A 47 -4.99 10.40 -10.50
N ILE A 48 -4.88 9.09 -10.49
CA ILE A 48 -4.93 8.26 -11.71
C ILE A 48 -6.32 7.65 -11.95
N GLY A 49 -7.36 8.18 -11.30
CA GLY A 49 -8.76 7.79 -11.55
C GLY A 49 -9.24 6.53 -10.82
N MET A 50 -8.48 6.01 -9.87
CA MET A 50 -8.92 4.86 -9.06
C MET A 50 -9.92 5.30 -7.98
N LYS A 51 -10.92 4.47 -7.70
CA LYS A 51 -11.69 4.54 -6.46
C LYS A 51 -10.83 3.94 -5.36
N ALA A 52 -10.50 4.72 -4.33
CA ALA A 52 -9.57 4.30 -3.28
C ALA A 52 -10.22 4.33 -1.89
N ALA A 53 -10.16 3.20 -1.17
CA ALA A 53 -10.72 3.03 0.15
C ALA A 53 -9.87 2.09 1.02
N PHE A 54 -9.96 2.29 2.33
CA PHE A 54 -9.40 1.37 3.32
C PHE A 54 -10.43 0.30 3.69
N ASP A 55 -9.94 -0.90 4.00
CA ASP A 55 -10.70 -1.88 4.73
C ASP A 55 -10.60 -1.66 6.26
N GLU A 56 -11.24 -2.55 7.03
CA GLU A 56 -11.33 -2.44 8.49
C GLU A 56 -9.99 -2.62 9.21
N VAL A 57 -8.99 -3.21 8.55
CA VAL A 57 -7.66 -3.47 9.13
C VAL A 57 -6.57 -2.56 8.57
N GLY A 58 -6.94 -1.65 7.67
CA GLY A 58 -6.03 -0.64 7.12
C GLY A 58 -5.33 -1.03 5.82
N ASN A 59 -5.73 -2.14 5.17
CA ASN A 59 -5.34 -2.35 3.78
C ASN A 59 -5.97 -1.24 2.93
N LEU A 60 -5.18 -0.64 2.05
CA LEU A 60 -5.66 0.36 1.10
C LEU A 60 -5.81 -0.26 -0.28
N PHE A 61 -7.02 -0.18 -0.83
CA PHE A 61 -7.35 -0.65 -2.18
C PHE A 61 -7.63 0.53 -3.08
N GLY A 62 -7.06 0.51 -4.28
CA GLY A 62 -7.44 1.38 -5.39
C GLY A 62 -7.97 0.55 -6.54
N ARG A 63 -9.16 0.85 -7.07
CA ARG A 63 -9.83 0.07 -8.11
C ARG A 63 -10.22 0.92 -9.31
N ILE A 64 -9.96 0.37 -10.51
CA ILE A 64 -10.52 0.81 -11.77
C ILE A 64 -11.46 -0.27 -12.27
N GLU A 65 -12.70 0.09 -12.51
CA GLU A 65 -13.73 -0.83 -12.98
C GLU A 65 -13.45 -1.27 -14.42
N GLY A 66 -13.58 -2.57 -14.67
CA GLY A 66 -13.50 -3.12 -16.02
C GLY A 66 -14.69 -2.74 -16.88
N SER A 67 -14.48 -2.52 -18.18
CA SER A 67 -15.53 -2.14 -19.12
C SER A 67 -16.36 -3.32 -19.66
N GLU A 68 -15.78 -4.53 -19.68
CA GLU A 68 -16.41 -5.74 -20.24
C GLU A 68 -16.62 -6.82 -19.18
N LEU A 69 -15.65 -6.97 -18.26
CA LEU A 69 -15.60 -8.03 -17.23
C LEU A 69 -15.31 -7.41 -15.87
N PRO A 70 -16.22 -6.57 -15.31
CA PRO A 70 -15.98 -5.83 -14.08
C PRO A 70 -15.80 -6.75 -12.85
N GLU A 71 -16.39 -7.94 -12.86
CA GLU A 71 -16.26 -8.91 -11.77
C GLU A 71 -14.93 -9.67 -11.77
N GLU A 72 -14.21 -9.65 -12.90
CA GLU A 72 -12.87 -10.23 -12.97
C GLU A 72 -11.83 -9.17 -12.62
N THR A 73 -11.04 -9.44 -11.58
CA THR A 73 -10.04 -8.48 -11.07
C THR A 73 -8.63 -8.99 -11.27
N ILE A 74 -7.76 -8.13 -11.81
CA ILE A 74 -6.31 -8.32 -11.80
C ILE A 74 -5.77 -7.41 -10.69
N MET A 75 -5.16 -8.02 -9.66
CA MET A 75 -4.63 -7.31 -8.50
C MET A 75 -3.11 -7.31 -8.51
N THR A 76 -2.53 -6.19 -8.10
CA THR A 76 -1.09 -6.02 -7.87
C THR A 76 -0.85 -5.08 -6.71
N GLY A 77 0.30 -5.14 -6.07
CA GLY A 77 0.62 -4.27 -4.95
C GLY A 77 1.75 -4.80 -4.08
N SER A 78 1.87 -4.25 -2.90
CA SER A 78 2.80 -4.64 -1.85
C SER A 78 2.35 -4.02 -0.53
N HIS A 79 3.29 -3.53 0.30
CA HIS A 79 3.06 -2.84 1.58
C HIS A 79 3.87 -1.54 1.63
N ILE A 80 3.59 -0.70 2.63
CA ILE A 80 4.37 0.51 2.92
C ILE A 80 4.78 0.64 4.40
N ASP A 81 4.30 -0.26 5.26
CA ASP A 81 4.86 -0.40 6.61
C ASP A 81 6.31 -0.86 6.52
N THR A 82 7.09 -0.56 7.53
CA THR A 82 8.52 -0.88 7.60
C THR A 82 8.87 -1.37 9.00
N VAL A 83 9.96 -2.11 9.11
CA VAL A 83 10.66 -2.25 10.39
C VAL A 83 11.21 -0.89 10.84
N VAL A 84 11.67 -0.79 12.09
CA VAL A 84 12.39 0.39 12.58
C VAL A 84 13.66 0.58 11.77
N ASN A 85 13.86 1.79 11.22
CA ASN A 85 15.00 2.14 10.37
C ASN A 85 15.15 1.22 9.15
N GLY A 86 14.02 0.83 8.54
CA GLY A 86 13.96 -0.07 7.40
C GLY A 86 14.47 0.52 6.09
N GLY A 87 14.55 -0.33 5.07
CA GLY A 87 15.03 0.04 3.74
C GLY A 87 14.05 0.92 2.96
N LYS A 88 14.57 1.84 2.13
CA LYS A 88 13.76 2.79 1.33
C LYS A 88 13.07 2.17 0.12
N LEU A 89 13.35 0.92 -0.21
CA LEU A 89 12.76 0.26 -1.37
C LEU A 89 11.83 -0.88 -0.98
N ASP A 90 12.03 -1.43 0.21
CA ASP A 90 11.24 -2.55 0.69
C ASP A 90 9.75 -2.19 0.75
N GLY A 91 8.92 -3.06 0.20
CA GLY A 91 7.48 -2.90 0.07
C GLY A 91 7.03 -1.72 -0.79
N GLN A 92 7.43 -0.49 -0.42
CA GLN A 92 6.95 0.72 -1.11
C GLN A 92 7.31 0.79 -2.60
N PHE A 93 8.41 0.16 -3.04
CA PHE A 93 8.72 0.07 -4.47
C PHE A 93 7.65 -0.72 -5.22
N GLY A 94 7.16 -1.83 -4.65
CA GLY A 94 6.10 -2.64 -5.24
C GLY A 94 4.80 -1.85 -5.41
N VAL A 95 4.40 -1.07 -4.41
CA VAL A 95 3.21 -0.19 -4.50
C VAL A 95 3.38 0.88 -5.56
N VAL A 96 4.53 1.57 -5.58
CA VAL A 96 4.83 2.62 -6.57
C VAL A 96 4.91 2.06 -7.99
N ALA A 97 5.54 0.90 -8.17
CA ALA A 97 5.63 0.22 -9.46
C ALA A 97 4.22 -0.17 -9.98
N SER A 98 3.38 -0.72 -9.11
CA SER A 98 2.00 -1.09 -9.43
C SER A 98 1.15 0.10 -9.88
N LEU A 99 1.20 1.21 -9.12
CA LEU A 99 0.52 2.46 -9.48
C LEU A 99 1.00 3.01 -10.82
N THR A 100 2.32 2.98 -11.05
CA THR A 100 2.90 3.49 -12.28
C THR A 100 2.53 2.62 -13.48
N ALA A 101 2.53 1.30 -13.30
CA ALA A 101 2.11 0.36 -14.36
C ALA A 101 0.63 0.55 -14.73
N VAL A 102 -0.26 0.68 -13.74
CA VAL A 102 -1.69 0.93 -13.99
C VAL A 102 -1.88 2.26 -14.71
N GLN A 103 -1.22 3.33 -14.29
CA GLN A 103 -1.28 4.61 -14.97
C GLN A 103 -0.83 4.52 -16.44
N MET A 104 0.32 3.85 -16.70
CA MET A 104 0.80 3.63 -18.05
C MET A 104 -0.19 2.88 -18.94
N LEU A 105 -0.81 1.83 -18.39
CA LEU A 105 -1.78 1.02 -19.12
C LEU A 105 -3.01 1.86 -19.48
N GLN A 106 -3.50 2.69 -18.57
CA GLN A 106 -4.63 3.59 -18.83
C GLN A 106 -4.29 4.65 -19.86
N GLU A 107 -3.11 5.29 -19.77
CA GLU A 107 -2.67 6.30 -20.73
C GLU A 107 -2.52 5.70 -22.14
N LYS A 108 -2.08 4.45 -22.24
CA LYS A 108 -1.81 3.80 -23.52
C LYS A 108 -3.04 3.12 -24.14
N TYR A 109 -3.88 2.51 -23.33
CA TYR A 109 -4.95 1.63 -23.78
C TYR A 109 -6.35 2.06 -23.36
N GLY A 110 -6.47 3.10 -22.51
CA GLY A 110 -7.75 3.55 -21.97
C GLY A 110 -8.28 2.64 -20.85
N GLN A 111 -9.61 2.57 -20.76
CA GLN A 111 -10.28 1.78 -19.72
C GLN A 111 -9.98 0.28 -19.89
N PRO A 112 -9.59 -0.45 -18.85
CA PRO A 112 -9.31 -1.87 -18.91
C PRO A 112 -10.58 -2.70 -19.16
N LYS A 113 -10.45 -3.87 -19.77
CA LYS A 113 -11.56 -4.81 -19.96
C LYS A 113 -11.97 -5.48 -18.64
N ARG A 114 -10.98 -5.92 -17.85
CA ARG A 114 -11.13 -6.42 -16.47
C ARG A 114 -10.82 -5.32 -15.49
N SER A 115 -11.37 -5.44 -14.29
CA SER A 115 -11.01 -4.52 -13.22
C SER A 115 -9.54 -4.64 -12.85
N LEU A 116 -8.90 -3.49 -12.57
CA LEU A 116 -7.53 -3.44 -12.05
C LEU A 116 -7.56 -2.94 -10.61
N GLU A 117 -6.85 -3.64 -9.74
CA GLU A 117 -6.68 -3.22 -8.35
C GLU A 117 -5.20 -3.07 -7.99
N VAL A 118 -4.90 -1.97 -7.29
CA VAL A 118 -3.63 -1.80 -6.59
C VAL A 118 -3.90 -1.84 -5.10
N ILE A 119 -3.13 -2.65 -4.38
CA ILE A 119 -3.26 -2.79 -2.94
C ILE A 119 -2.00 -2.35 -2.22
N SER A 120 -2.16 -1.69 -1.08
CA SER A 120 -1.13 -1.49 -0.06
C SER A 120 -1.56 -2.23 1.20
N MET A 121 -0.95 -3.39 1.44
CA MET A 121 -1.24 -4.27 2.59
C MET A 121 -0.77 -3.65 3.90
N ALA A 122 -1.48 -3.93 4.98
CA ALA A 122 -1.16 -3.48 6.33
C ALA A 122 -0.35 -4.53 7.08
N GLU A 123 0.71 -4.11 7.82
CA GLU A 123 1.55 -4.98 8.66
C GLU A 123 2.06 -6.22 7.95
N GLU A 124 2.82 -6.01 6.88
CA GLU A 124 3.52 -7.11 6.23
C GLU A 124 4.68 -7.60 7.08
N GLU A 125 5.44 -6.65 7.65
CA GLU A 125 6.71 -6.85 8.35
C GLU A 125 6.57 -7.43 9.77
N GLY A 126 5.40 -7.35 10.39
CA GLY A 126 5.23 -7.75 11.80
C GLY A 126 6.03 -6.88 12.77
N SER A 127 6.26 -5.62 12.39
CA SER A 127 7.16 -4.72 13.14
C SER A 127 6.50 -4.08 14.35
N ARG A 128 5.18 -3.94 14.35
CA ARG A 128 4.41 -3.47 15.50
C ARG A 128 3.83 -4.60 16.33
N PHE A 129 3.37 -5.65 15.65
CA PHE A 129 2.80 -6.84 16.25
C PHE A 129 3.69 -8.05 15.97
N PRO A 130 3.78 -9.05 16.85
CA PRO A 130 4.59 -10.23 16.63
C PRO A 130 3.95 -11.19 15.61
N THR A 131 3.17 -10.66 14.69
CA THR A 131 2.52 -11.41 13.61
C THR A 131 2.73 -10.70 12.29
N VAL A 132 3.36 -11.38 11.35
CA VAL A 132 3.56 -10.90 9.98
C VAL A 132 2.30 -11.12 9.14
N PHE A 133 2.17 -10.37 8.06
CA PHE A 133 1.10 -10.53 7.07
C PHE A 133 -0.31 -10.29 7.62
N TRP A 134 -0.46 -9.39 8.60
CA TRP A 134 -1.76 -9.11 9.20
C TRP A 134 -2.83 -8.71 8.18
N GLY A 135 -2.50 -7.77 7.29
CA GLY A 135 -3.40 -7.30 6.25
C GLY A 135 -3.78 -8.40 5.26
N SER A 136 -2.81 -9.16 4.77
CA SER A 136 -3.06 -10.25 3.82
C SER A 136 -3.80 -11.42 4.45
N LYS A 137 -3.51 -11.78 5.72
CA LYS A 137 -4.29 -12.79 6.46
C LYS A 137 -5.75 -12.40 6.61
N ASN A 138 -6.04 -11.12 6.90
CA ASN A 138 -7.41 -10.61 6.95
C ASN A 138 -8.08 -10.66 5.57
N PHE A 139 -7.38 -10.23 4.54
CA PHE A 139 -7.88 -10.25 3.16
C PHE A 139 -8.31 -11.64 2.70
N VAL A 140 -7.56 -12.69 3.06
CA VAL A 140 -7.90 -14.08 2.70
C VAL A 140 -8.73 -14.81 3.76
N GLY A 141 -9.12 -14.15 4.86
CA GLY A 141 -10.02 -14.68 5.88
C GLY A 141 -9.42 -15.72 6.82
N ILE A 142 -8.08 -15.72 7.00
CA ILE A 142 -7.37 -16.64 7.92
C ILE A 142 -6.73 -15.92 9.11
N ALA A 143 -7.02 -14.64 9.29
CA ALA A 143 -6.50 -13.87 10.42
C ALA A 143 -7.02 -14.41 11.76
N ASN A 144 -6.14 -14.47 12.74
CA ASN A 144 -6.49 -14.80 14.12
C ASN A 144 -6.32 -13.56 15.00
N ASN A 145 -7.43 -13.00 15.48
CA ASN A 145 -7.41 -11.83 16.34
C ASN A 145 -6.71 -12.06 17.69
N ASP A 146 -6.53 -13.31 18.13
CA ASP A 146 -5.80 -13.61 19.35
C ASP A 146 -4.29 -13.32 19.21
N GLU A 147 -3.76 -13.38 17.99
CA GLU A 147 -2.36 -13.04 17.69
C GLU A 147 -2.04 -11.53 17.92
N VAL A 148 -3.06 -10.67 17.96
CA VAL A 148 -2.89 -9.21 18.16
C VAL A 148 -3.41 -8.72 19.50
N LYS A 149 -4.05 -9.57 20.32
CA LYS A 149 -4.60 -9.19 21.64
C LYS A 149 -3.53 -8.98 22.73
N ASP A 150 -2.38 -9.65 22.61
CA ASP A 150 -1.29 -9.58 23.59
C ASP A 150 -0.39 -8.36 23.46
N LEU A 151 -0.73 -7.45 22.58
CA LEU A 151 0.07 -6.27 22.37
C LEU A 151 -0.47 -5.13 23.22
N SER A 152 0.42 -4.56 23.99
CA SER A 152 0.24 -3.45 24.94
C SER A 152 -0.45 -2.18 24.39
N LEU A 153 -1.11 -2.28 23.25
CA LEU A 153 -2.01 -1.27 22.67
C LEU A 153 -3.36 -1.20 23.38
N ILE A 154 -3.66 -2.14 24.27
CA ILE A 154 -4.82 -2.09 25.17
C ILE A 154 -4.70 -0.92 26.16
N HIS A 155 -3.57 -0.21 26.17
CA HIS A 155 -3.30 0.93 27.06
C HIS A 155 -3.23 2.29 26.35
N ILE A 156 -3.67 2.37 25.12
CA ILE A 156 -3.84 3.67 24.43
C ILE A 156 -5.31 4.05 24.41
#